data_1c74ae0fde944db58e5db563d169ffdf
#
_entry.id   1c74ae0fde944db58e5db563d169ffdf
#
_cell.length_a   1.000
_cell.length_b   1.000
_cell.length_c   1.000
_cell.angle_alpha   90.00
_cell.angle_beta   90.00
_cell.angle_gamma   90.00
#
_symmetry.space_group_name_H-M   'P 1'
#
loop_
_entity.id
_entity.type
_entity.pdbx_description
1 polymer ?
#
loop_
_entity_poly.entity_id
_entity_poly.type
_entity_poly.pdbx_seq_one_letter_code
_entity_poly.pdbx_strand_id
1 'polypeptide(L)'
;MRYPAPWQTIGRHALLPEAGHDEIARLDIVAQLNAHVAQRLGPAVREAWERRGRNLWLKRHGREPIERREVAAVMEAEPAWQTYSLVRRNTMEIRQQAGRHLVGRQASALRERARELNADARTLRLDPDFRPPRYVSAVDQHLMRGGYTSEQLAEDVSNPANYDAGLYATIGGSGGPWSNAAGRALIAWLQREHPNFLPRRILDLGCGIGHNTLPLRAAFPQAEIVAIDAAAPMLRYGHARARSLGVTDIEFVQADAADTRLASDSFDLVFTTMVLHETSHQALPK
;
A
#
# COMPACT_ATOMS: atom_id res chain seq x y z
N MET A 1 -11.21 -0.57 -21.12
CA MET A 1 -10.00 -1.33 -20.68
C MET A 1 -10.49 -2.69 -20.15
N ARG A 2 -9.80 -3.79 -20.53
CA ARG A 2 -10.15 -5.13 -20.00
C ARG A 2 -9.83 -5.18 -18.51
N TYR A 3 -10.72 -5.74 -17.69
CA TYR A 3 -10.51 -5.92 -16.24
C TYR A 3 -10.49 -7.42 -15.89
N PRO A 4 -9.53 -7.91 -15.12
CA PRO A 4 -8.30 -7.22 -14.78
C PRO A 4 -7.45 -6.92 -16.03
N ALA A 5 -6.58 -5.92 -15.94
CA ALA A 5 -5.59 -5.68 -16.99
C ALA A 5 -4.65 -6.92 -17.07
N PRO A 6 -4.14 -7.30 -18.24
CA PRO A 6 -3.23 -8.45 -18.32
C PRO A 6 -2.00 -8.27 -17.43
N TRP A 7 -1.58 -9.34 -16.73
CA TRP A 7 -0.36 -9.32 -15.88
C TRP A 7 0.88 -8.79 -16.62
N GLN A 8 0.97 -9.04 -17.93
CA GLN A 8 2.06 -8.58 -18.77
C GLN A 8 2.14 -7.06 -18.91
N THR A 9 1.10 -6.33 -18.54
CA THR A 9 1.07 -4.85 -18.55
C THR A 9 1.67 -4.21 -17.31
N ILE A 10 2.00 -4.99 -16.28
CA ILE A 10 2.70 -4.50 -15.09
C ILE A 10 4.12 -4.08 -15.47
N GLY A 11 4.56 -2.94 -14.97
CA GLY A 11 5.92 -2.44 -15.17
C GLY A 11 6.95 -3.40 -14.57
N ARG A 12 7.97 -3.74 -15.34
CA ARG A 12 9.01 -4.68 -14.95
C ARG A 12 10.19 -3.95 -14.32
N HIS A 13 10.68 -4.49 -13.22
CA HIS A 13 11.91 -4.08 -12.56
C HIS A 13 12.58 -5.30 -11.92
N ALA A 14 13.83 -5.15 -11.50
CA ALA A 14 14.65 -6.28 -11.08
C ALA A 14 14.11 -7.08 -9.88
N LEU A 15 13.28 -6.48 -9.04
CA LEU A 15 12.73 -7.13 -7.84
C LEU A 15 11.29 -7.61 -7.99
N LEU A 16 10.62 -7.37 -9.14
CA LEU A 16 9.28 -7.92 -9.35
C LEU A 16 9.38 -9.44 -9.48
N PRO A 17 8.65 -10.22 -8.69
CA PRO A 17 8.67 -11.69 -8.82
C PRO A 17 8.18 -12.14 -10.19
N GLU A 18 8.86 -13.13 -10.74
CA GLU A 18 8.43 -13.79 -11.98
C GLU A 18 7.27 -14.75 -11.70
N ALA A 19 6.14 -14.51 -12.35
CA ALA A 19 4.95 -15.33 -12.20
C ALA A 19 4.76 -16.26 -13.42
N GLY A 20 4.58 -17.54 -13.15
CA GLY A 20 4.18 -18.52 -14.14
C GLY A 20 2.67 -18.46 -14.45
N HIS A 21 2.23 -19.25 -15.44
CA HIS A 21 0.85 -19.28 -15.91
C HIS A 21 -0.18 -19.49 -14.76
N ASP A 22 0.04 -20.48 -13.91
CA ASP A 22 -0.90 -20.84 -12.84
C ASP A 22 -0.92 -19.80 -11.72
N GLU A 23 0.22 -19.14 -11.45
CA GLU A 23 0.33 -18.06 -10.48
C GLU A 23 -0.43 -16.83 -10.98
N ILE A 24 -0.29 -16.49 -12.27
CA ILE A 24 -1.05 -15.41 -12.91
C ILE A 24 -2.55 -15.71 -12.85
N ALA A 25 -2.97 -16.93 -13.18
CA ALA A 25 -4.38 -17.32 -13.13
C ALA A 25 -4.97 -17.18 -11.73
N ARG A 26 -4.20 -17.53 -10.67
CA ARG A 26 -4.63 -17.33 -9.28
C ARG A 26 -4.77 -15.84 -8.92
N LEU A 27 -3.83 -15.01 -9.35
CA LEU A 27 -3.89 -13.56 -9.14
C LEU A 27 -5.08 -12.94 -9.89
N ASP A 28 -5.37 -13.41 -11.12
CA ASP A 28 -6.52 -12.97 -11.91
C ASP A 28 -7.86 -13.31 -11.23
N ILE A 29 -7.97 -14.51 -10.67
CA ILE A 29 -9.17 -14.90 -9.88
C ILE A 29 -9.37 -13.95 -8.70
N VAL A 30 -8.31 -13.63 -7.96
CA VAL A 30 -8.38 -12.71 -6.83
C VAL A 30 -8.80 -11.32 -7.30
N ALA A 31 -8.25 -10.83 -8.41
CA ALA A 31 -8.64 -9.54 -8.99
C ALA A 31 -10.12 -9.51 -9.38
N GLN A 32 -10.64 -10.59 -9.99
CA GLN A 32 -12.07 -10.75 -10.33
C GLN A 32 -12.96 -10.75 -9.07
N LEU A 33 -12.54 -11.45 -8.01
CA LEU A 33 -13.28 -11.46 -6.73
C LEU A 33 -13.31 -10.06 -6.11
N ASN A 34 -12.20 -9.33 -6.11
CA ASN A 34 -12.16 -7.94 -5.62
C ASN A 34 -13.10 -7.03 -6.43
N ALA A 35 -13.14 -7.20 -7.75
CA ALA A 35 -14.10 -6.48 -8.60
C ALA A 35 -15.54 -6.82 -8.23
N HIS A 36 -15.87 -8.09 -8.03
CA HIS A 36 -17.20 -8.53 -7.63
C HIS A 36 -17.61 -7.94 -6.27
N VAL A 37 -16.69 -7.97 -5.30
CA VAL A 37 -16.91 -7.33 -3.99
C VAL A 37 -17.24 -5.85 -4.14
N ALA A 38 -16.46 -5.11 -4.93
CA ALA A 38 -16.64 -3.67 -5.10
C ALA A 38 -17.90 -3.31 -5.89
N GLN A 39 -18.21 -4.06 -6.96
CA GLN A 39 -19.25 -3.71 -7.94
C GLN A 39 -20.60 -4.32 -7.65
N ARG A 40 -20.67 -5.42 -6.87
CA ARG A 40 -21.91 -6.14 -6.58
C ARG A 40 -22.21 -6.22 -5.09
N LEU A 41 -21.28 -6.77 -4.30
CA LEU A 41 -21.56 -7.02 -2.89
C LEU A 41 -21.60 -5.71 -2.07
N GLY A 42 -20.71 -4.76 -2.31
CA GLY A 42 -20.73 -3.46 -1.64
C GLY A 42 -22.03 -2.66 -1.89
N PRO A 43 -22.50 -2.51 -3.14
CA PRO A 43 -23.81 -1.93 -3.42
C PRO A 43 -24.97 -2.67 -2.76
N ALA A 44 -24.97 -4.02 -2.76
CA ALA A 44 -26.00 -4.80 -2.09
C ALA A 44 -26.08 -4.56 -0.57
N VAL A 45 -24.94 -4.34 0.08
CA VAL A 45 -24.88 -3.96 1.51
C VAL A 45 -25.52 -2.58 1.73
N ARG A 46 -25.21 -1.60 0.88
CA ARG A 46 -25.83 -0.26 0.96
C ARG A 46 -27.35 -0.33 0.75
N GLU A 47 -27.79 -1.09 -0.25
CA GLU A 47 -29.21 -1.30 -0.50
C GLU A 47 -29.91 -1.98 0.70
N ALA A 48 -29.29 -2.97 1.32
CA ALA A 48 -29.83 -3.63 2.51
C ALA A 48 -29.96 -2.65 3.68
N TRP A 49 -28.97 -1.77 3.88
CA TRP A 49 -29.05 -0.71 4.87
C TRP A 49 -30.22 0.24 4.60
N GLU A 50 -30.32 0.80 3.40
CA GLU A 50 -31.36 1.77 3.04
C GLU A 50 -32.78 1.18 3.12
N ARG A 51 -32.95 -0.06 2.67
CA ARG A 51 -34.27 -0.70 2.65
C ARG A 51 -34.71 -1.25 4.01
N ARG A 52 -33.80 -1.73 4.83
CA ARG A 52 -34.13 -2.48 6.06
C ARG A 52 -33.41 -1.97 7.31
N GLY A 53 -32.10 -1.89 7.25
CA GLY A 53 -31.27 -1.62 8.43
C GLY A 53 -31.58 -0.28 9.07
N ARG A 54 -31.65 0.79 8.27
CA ARG A 54 -31.96 2.14 8.73
C ARG A 54 -33.34 2.22 9.40
N ASN A 55 -34.35 1.63 8.81
CA ASN A 55 -35.70 1.61 9.38
C ASN A 55 -35.74 0.83 10.70
N LEU A 56 -35.01 -0.28 10.79
CA LEU A 56 -34.90 -1.07 12.02
C LEU A 56 -34.21 -0.27 13.13
N TRP A 57 -33.15 0.45 12.80
CA TRP A 57 -32.47 1.35 13.73
C TRP A 57 -33.39 2.46 14.22
N LEU A 58 -34.05 3.18 13.31
CA LEU A 58 -34.97 4.28 13.63
C LEU A 58 -36.14 3.82 14.55
N LYS A 59 -36.71 2.64 14.29
CA LYS A 59 -37.76 2.07 15.14
C LYS A 59 -37.26 1.78 16.57
N ARG A 60 -36.00 1.40 16.75
CA ARG A 60 -35.43 1.07 18.05
C ARG A 60 -34.95 2.29 18.83
N HIS A 61 -34.43 3.30 18.14
CA HIS A 61 -33.69 4.39 18.77
C HIS A 61 -34.30 5.77 18.56
N GLY A 62 -35.28 5.93 17.66
CA GLY A 62 -35.96 7.21 17.38
C GLY A 62 -35.09 8.29 16.75
N ARG A 63 -33.86 7.95 16.33
CA ARG A 63 -32.89 8.88 15.72
C ARG A 63 -32.03 8.18 14.67
N GLU A 64 -31.39 8.95 13.79
CA GLU A 64 -30.37 8.43 12.89
C GLU A 64 -29.13 7.93 13.67
N PRO A 65 -28.39 6.93 13.13
CA PRO A 65 -27.11 6.53 13.71
C PRO A 65 -26.08 7.63 13.51
N ILE A 66 -25.23 7.84 14.51
CA ILE A 66 -24.15 8.83 14.48
C ILE A 66 -22.80 8.14 14.26
N GLU A 67 -22.65 6.93 14.79
CA GLU A 67 -21.39 6.20 14.76
C GLU A 67 -21.47 4.94 13.93
N ARG A 68 -20.32 4.56 13.33
CA ARG A 68 -20.21 3.32 12.51
C ARG A 68 -20.62 2.05 13.29
N ARG A 69 -20.31 1.99 14.59
CA ARG A 69 -20.69 0.85 15.46
C ARG A 69 -22.20 0.68 15.57
N GLU A 70 -22.97 1.75 15.50
CA GLU A 70 -24.44 1.71 15.55
C GLU A 70 -25.00 1.10 14.28
N VAL A 71 -24.44 1.44 13.12
CA VAL A 71 -24.76 0.82 11.84
C VAL A 71 -24.35 -0.68 11.85
N ALA A 72 -23.16 -0.99 12.35
CA ALA A 72 -22.66 -2.35 12.45
C ALA A 72 -23.58 -3.23 13.29
N ALA A 73 -24.05 -2.76 14.43
CA ALA A 73 -24.94 -3.52 15.33
C ALA A 73 -26.24 -4.01 14.65
N VAL A 74 -26.71 -3.30 13.62
CA VAL A 74 -27.85 -3.73 12.82
C VAL A 74 -27.42 -4.63 11.66
N MET A 75 -26.32 -4.26 11.00
CA MET A 75 -25.92 -4.93 9.76
C MET A 75 -25.24 -6.28 9.98
N GLU A 76 -24.74 -6.57 11.17
CA GLU A 76 -24.11 -7.87 11.48
C GLU A 76 -25.03 -9.07 11.25
N ALA A 77 -26.33 -8.89 11.44
CA ALA A 77 -27.35 -9.92 11.18
C ALA A 77 -27.87 -9.94 9.72
N GLU A 78 -27.49 -8.95 8.89
CA GLU A 78 -27.93 -8.86 7.50
C GLU A 78 -27.16 -9.84 6.59
N PRO A 79 -27.85 -10.70 5.84
CA PRO A 79 -27.20 -11.68 4.95
C PRO A 79 -26.28 -11.02 3.91
N ALA A 80 -26.64 -9.83 3.41
CA ALA A 80 -25.82 -9.09 2.45
C ALA A 80 -24.47 -8.67 3.08
N TRP A 81 -24.48 -8.22 4.32
CA TRP A 81 -23.26 -7.89 5.08
C TRP A 81 -22.42 -9.13 5.38
N GLN A 82 -23.06 -10.22 5.81
CA GLN A 82 -22.37 -11.48 6.09
C GLN A 82 -21.67 -12.03 4.85
N THR A 83 -22.37 -12.05 3.71
CA THR A 83 -21.81 -12.47 2.42
C THR A 83 -20.64 -11.57 1.99
N TYR A 84 -20.83 -10.25 2.06
CA TYR A 84 -19.77 -9.28 1.75
C TYR A 84 -18.53 -9.51 2.62
N SER A 85 -18.70 -9.61 3.93
CA SER A 85 -17.61 -9.78 4.89
C SER A 85 -16.86 -11.09 4.65
N LEU A 86 -17.58 -12.18 4.45
CA LEU A 86 -17.02 -13.49 4.15
C LEU A 86 -16.18 -13.46 2.86
N VAL A 87 -16.76 -12.99 1.76
CA VAL A 87 -16.07 -13.00 0.46
C VAL A 87 -14.87 -12.06 0.49
N ARG A 88 -15.02 -10.85 1.06
CA ARG A 88 -13.92 -9.89 1.17
C ARG A 88 -12.76 -10.46 1.99
N ARG A 89 -13.05 -11.08 3.13
CA ARG A 89 -12.03 -11.70 3.99
C ARG A 89 -11.30 -12.82 3.27
N ASN A 90 -12.03 -13.75 2.69
CA ASN A 90 -11.45 -14.88 1.96
C ASN A 90 -10.63 -14.42 0.74
N THR A 91 -11.11 -13.42 0.02
CA THR A 91 -10.36 -12.86 -1.12
C THR A 91 -8.99 -12.32 -0.68
N MET A 92 -8.92 -11.63 0.46
CA MET A 92 -7.65 -11.15 1.00
C MET A 92 -6.75 -12.31 1.45
N GLU A 93 -7.29 -13.33 2.09
CA GLU A 93 -6.52 -14.52 2.52
C GLU A 93 -5.95 -15.28 1.31
N ILE A 94 -6.76 -15.50 0.26
CA ILE A 94 -6.30 -16.14 -0.98
C ILE A 94 -5.21 -15.30 -1.66
N ARG A 95 -5.39 -13.97 -1.69
CA ARG A 95 -4.38 -13.04 -2.21
C ARG A 95 -3.04 -13.20 -1.49
N GLN A 96 -3.07 -13.24 -0.15
CA GLN A 96 -1.86 -13.40 0.64
C GLN A 96 -1.22 -14.79 0.46
N GLN A 97 -2.02 -15.83 0.32
CA GLN A 97 -1.51 -17.18 0.04
C GLN A 97 -0.86 -17.26 -1.35
N ALA A 98 -1.51 -16.73 -2.38
CA ALA A 98 -0.99 -16.71 -3.74
C ALA A 98 0.35 -15.92 -3.83
N GLY A 99 0.39 -14.74 -3.20
CA GLY A 99 1.61 -13.91 -3.19
C GLY A 99 2.76 -14.56 -2.42
N ARG A 100 2.50 -15.17 -1.25
CA ARG A 100 3.53 -15.90 -0.50
C ARG A 100 4.07 -17.11 -1.27
N HIS A 101 3.22 -17.84 -1.99
CA HIS A 101 3.65 -18.94 -2.83
C HIS A 101 4.57 -18.45 -3.96
N LEU A 102 4.14 -17.42 -4.68
CA LEU A 102 4.91 -16.79 -5.75
C LEU A 102 6.29 -16.30 -5.27
N VAL A 103 6.33 -15.56 -4.16
CA VAL A 103 7.56 -14.97 -3.61
C VAL A 103 8.44 -16.03 -2.95
N GLY A 104 7.87 -16.99 -2.22
CA GLY A 104 8.62 -17.96 -1.42
C GLY A 104 9.61 -18.77 -2.24
N ARG A 105 9.26 -19.18 -3.47
CA ARG A 105 10.17 -19.91 -4.36
C ARG A 105 11.32 -19.05 -4.90
N GLN A 106 11.25 -17.71 -4.75
CA GLN A 106 12.21 -16.75 -5.28
C GLN A 106 12.88 -15.91 -4.18
N ALA A 107 12.54 -16.13 -2.90
CA ALA A 107 12.93 -15.28 -1.79
C ALA A 107 14.44 -15.04 -1.70
N SER A 108 15.24 -16.10 -1.85
CA SER A 108 16.71 -15.99 -1.81
C SER A 108 17.27 -15.17 -2.98
N ALA A 109 16.76 -15.39 -4.19
CA ALA A 109 17.20 -14.66 -5.38
C ALA A 109 16.80 -13.18 -5.32
N LEU A 110 15.57 -12.88 -4.84
CA LEU A 110 15.10 -11.50 -4.66
C LEU A 110 15.93 -10.76 -3.62
N ARG A 111 16.24 -11.42 -2.50
CA ARG A 111 17.11 -10.86 -1.45
C ARG A 111 18.50 -10.55 -1.98
N GLU A 112 19.14 -11.48 -2.67
CA GLU A 112 20.51 -11.27 -3.20
C GLU A 112 20.51 -10.12 -4.20
N ARG A 113 19.54 -10.07 -5.11
CA ARG A 113 19.40 -8.97 -6.07
C ARG A 113 19.16 -7.62 -5.40
N ALA A 114 18.35 -7.59 -4.33
CA ALA A 114 18.14 -6.38 -3.55
C ALA A 114 19.44 -5.94 -2.87
N ARG A 115 20.22 -6.88 -2.33
CA ARG A 115 21.50 -6.64 -1.70
C ARG A 115 22.54 -6.08 -2.68
N GLU A 116 22.64 -6.66 -3.87
CA GLU A 116 23.53 -6.17 -4.95
C GLU A 116 23.16 -4.72 -5.36
N LEU A 117 21.87 -4.45 -5.57
CA LEU A 117 21.40 -3.11 -5.93
C LEU A 117 21.57 -2.09 -4.81
N ASN A 118 21.57 -2.51 -3.57
CA ASN A 118 21.76 -1.65 -2.39
C ASN A 118 23.22 -1.54 -1.96
N ALA A 119 24.13 -2.29 -2.57
CA ALA A 119 25.56 -2.21 -2.24
C ALA A 119 26.08 -0.78 -2.44
N ASP A 120 26.91 -0.32 -1.49
CA ASP A 120 27.51 1.02 -1.48
C ASP A 120 26.52 2.20 -1.59
N ALA A 121 25.25 1.96 -1.29
CA ALA A 121 24.21 2.98 -1.41
C ALA A 121 24.20 3.91 -0.17
N ARG A 122 24.66 5.14 -0.36
CA ARG A 122 24.60 6.19 0.67
C ARG A 122 23.19 6.76 0.87
N THR A 123 22.27 6.45 -0.03
CA THR A 123 20.88 6.93 -0.04
C THR A 123 19.89 5.96 0.61
N LEU A 124 20.36 4.85 1.19
CA LEU A 124 19.56 3.95 2.02
C LEU A 124 20.07 4.02 3.47
N ARG A 125 19.26 4.59 4.36
CA ARG A 125 19.60 4.73 5.78
C ARG A 125 18.64 3.92 6.64
N LEU A 126 19.13 2.80 7.16
CA LEU A 126 18.40 1.95 8.09
C LEU A 126 19.05 2.05 9.47
N ASP A 127 18.23 2.11 10.49
CA ASP A 127 18.65 2.10 11.89
C ASP A 127 18.46 0.68 12.46
N PRO A 128 19.53 -0.05 12.80
CA PRO A 128 19.42 -1.40 13.33
C PRO A 128 18.73 -1.47 14.71
N ASP A 129 18.71 -0.35 15.44
CA ASP A 129 18.08 -0.23 16.74
C ASP A 129 16.64 0.31 16.66
N PHE A 130 16.17 0.65 15.45
CA PHE A 130 14.84 1.20 15.25
C PHE A 130 13.76 0.18 15.65
N ARG A 131 12.85 0.63 16.49
CA ARG A 131 11.68 -0.15 16.90
C ARG A 131 10.44 0.41 16.21
N PRO A 132 9.83 -0.37 15.29
CA PRO A 132 8.62 0.07 14.62
C PRO A 132 7.54 0.46 15.63
N PRO A 133 6.83 1.58 15.40
CA PRO A 133 5.78 2.03 16.31
C PRO A 133 4.64 1.01 16.38
N ARG A 134 3.95 0.97 17.51
CA ARG A 134 2.89 -0.02 17.76
C ARG A 134 1.75 0.06 16.75
N TYR A 135 1.44 1.22 16.22
CA TYR A 135 0.37 1.36 15.22
C TYR A 135 0.71 0.66 13.90
N VAL A 136 2.00 0.42 13.60
CA VAL A 136 2.43 -0.37 12.43
C VAL A 136 2.61 -1.84 12.78
N SER A 137 3.14 -2.14 14.00
CA SER A 137 3.61 -3.49 14.35
C SER A 137 2.58 -4.35 15.10
N ALA A 138 1.57 -3.73 15.75
CA ALA A 138 0.62 -4.46 16.61
C ALA A 138 -0.59 -5.04 15.86
N VAL A 139 -0.88 -4.58 14.65
CA VAL A 139 -2.05 -4.99 13.87
C VAL A 139 -1.62 -5.33 12.44
N ASP A 140 -1.96 -6.53 12.00
CA ASP A 140 -1.81 -6.93 10.60
C ASP A 140 -3.08 -6.61 9.82
N GLN A 141 -3.18 -5.37 9.35
CA GLN A 141 -4.39 -4.86 8.69
C GLN A 141 -4.67 -5.54 7.34
N HIS A 142 -3.60 -6.02 6.67
CA HIS A 142 -3.68 -6.59 5.33
C HIS A 142 -3.52 -8.13 5.31
N LEU A 143 -3.59 -8.79 6.45
CA LEU A 143 -3.36 -10.23 6.60
C LEU A 143 -2.00 -10.68 6.02
N MET A 144 -1.06 -9.76 5.95
CA MET A 144 0.31 -10.01 5.56
C MET A 144 1.08 -10.50 6.79
N ARG A 145 1.60 -11.72 6.75
CA ARG A 145 2.21 -12.36 7.90
C ARG A 145 3.31 -11.49 8.53
N GLY A 146 3.08 -11.02 9.75
CA GLY A 146 3.97 -10.14 10.50
C GLY A 146 4.00 -8.69 10.01
N GLY A 147 3.07 -8.30 9.14
CA GLY A 147 2.93 -6.92 8.63
C GLY A 147 4.09 -6.48 7.75
N TYR A 148 4.22 -5.17 7.59
CA TYR A 148 5.24 -4.54 6.75
C TYR A 148 6.66 -4.68 7.29
N THR A 149 6.81 -4.78 8.62
CA THR A 149 8.09 -4.75 9.33
C THR A 149 8.72 -6.12 9.55
N SER A 150 7.99 -7.19 9.24
CA SER A 150 8.45 -8.56 9.50
C SER A 150 9.51 -9.01 8.50
N GLU A 151 10.54 -9.62 9.04
CA GLU A 151 11.61 -10.28 8.30
C GLU A 151 11.70 -11.75 8.74
N GLN A 152 11.72 -12.68 7.79
CA GLN A 152 11.90 -14.11 8.07
C GLN A 152 13.37 -14.51 8.00
N LEU A 153 14.17 -13.74 7.28
CA LEU A 153 15.61 -13.87 7.10
C LEU A 153 16.24 -12.50 7.26
N ALA A 154 17.53 -12.45 7.58
CA ALA A 154 18.27 -11.19 7.57
C ALA A 154 18.18 -10.53 6.19
N GLU A 155 17.90 -9.25 6.16
CA GLU A 155 17.75 -8.46 4.93
C GLU A 155 16.62 -8.94 4.01
N ASP A 156 15.56 -9.50 4.58
CA ASP A 156 14.42 -10.03 3.83
C ASP A 156 13.69 -8.94 3.04
N VAL A 157 13.25 -9.29 1.85
CA VAL A 157 12.42 -8.46 0.97
C VAL A 157 11.15 -9.20 0.50
N SER A 158 10.81 -10.31 1.15
CA SER A 158 9.69 -11.17 0.73
C SER A 158 8.34 -10.47 0.91
N ASN A 159 8.12 -9.78 2.04
CA ASN A 159 6.86 -9.06 2.27
C ASN A 159 6.66 -7.90 1.29
N PRO A 160 7.64 -7.02 1.03
CA PRO A 160 7.48 -6.01 -0.01
C PRO A 160 7.33 -6.59 -1.42
N ALA A 161 7.98 -7.68 -1.77
CA ALA A 161 7.78 -8.35 -3.06
C ALA A 161 6.36 -8.93 -3.19
N ASN A 162 5.82 -9.51 -2.10
CA ASN A 162 4.42 -9.93 -2.03
C ASN A 162 3.46 -8.74 -2.11
N TYR A 163 3.80 -7.62 -1.48
CA TYR A 163 3.01 -6.39 -1.57
C TYR A 163 2.95 -5.88 -3.01
N ASP A 164 4.09 -5.76 -3.69
CA ASP A 164 4.20 -5.26 -5.06
C ASP A 164 3.41 -6.13 -6.06
N ALA A 165 3.71 -7.42 -6.12
CA ALA A 165 2.97 -8.34 -6.97
C ALA A 165 1.48 -8.42 -6.62
N GLY A 166 1.16 -8.37 -5.33
CA GLY A 166 -0.21 -8.48 -4.84
C GLY A 166 -1.08 -7.25 -5.08
N LEU A 167 -0.50 -6.07 -5.33
CA LEU A 167 -1.26 -4.88 -5.72
C LEU A 167 -2.04 -5.13 -7.01
N TYR A 168 -1.46 -5.84 -7.97
CA TYR A 168 -2.19 -6.27 -9.16
C TYR A 168 -3.49 -7.01 -8.81
N ALA A 169 -3.41 -8.02 -7.96
CA ALA A 169 -4.57 -8.79 -7.54
C ALA A 169 -5.58 -7.96 -6.73
N THR A 170 -5.10 -6.96 -5.98
CA THR A 170 -5.96 -6.08 -5.17
C THR A 170 -6.75 -5.09 -6.02
N ILE A 171 -6.13 -4.48 -7.02
CA ILE A 171 -6.71 -3.39 -7.82
C ILE A 171 -6.88 -3.73 -9.31
N GLY A 172 -6.58 -4.96 -9.73
CA GLY A 172 -6.76 -5.45 -11.10
C GLY A 172 -6.04 -4.64 -12.17
N GLY A 173 -4.89 -4.05 -11.82
CA GLY A 173 -4.11 -3.19 -12.71
C GLY A 173 -4.65 -1.77 -12.89
N SER A 174 -5.70 -1.36 -12.15
CA SER A 174 -6.30 0.00 -12.25
C SER A 174 -5.34 1.11 -11.82
N GLY A 175 -4.29 0.78 -11.03
CA GLY A 175 -3.21 1.69 -10.65
C GLY A 175 -2.22 2.03 -11.79
N GLY A 176 -2.42 1.46 -12.98
CA GLY A 176 -1.49 1.54 -14.10
C GLY A 176 -0.30 0.58 -13.96
N PRO A 177 0.62 0.57 -14.94
CA PRO A 177 1.74 -0.37 -14.95
C PRO A 177 2.60 -0.36 -13.69
N TRP A 178 2.73 0.79 -13.05
CA TRP A 178 3.59 1.01 -11.89
C TRP A 178 2.82 1.11 -10.56
N SER A 179 1.53 0.86 -10.56
CA SER A 179 0.64 0.99 -9.38
C SER A 179 0.74 2.37 -8.69
N ASN A 180 0.98 3.42 -9.47
CA ASN A 180 1.28 4.77 -8.98
C ASN A 180 0.25 5.84 -9.37
N ALA A 181 -0.95 5.41 -9.77
CA ALA A 181 -1.98 6.34 -10.25
C ALA A 181 -2.38 7.39 -9.19
N ALA A 182 -2.38 7.02 -7.91
CA ALA A 182 -2.71 7.96 -6.82
C ALA A 182 -1.68 9.09 -6.72
N GLY A 183 -0.39 8.77 -6.67
CA GLY A 183 0.68 9.78 -6.64
C GLY A 183 0.67 10.67 -7.88
N ARG A 184 0.52 10.07 -9.05
CA ARG A 184 0.41 10.83 -10.31
C ARG A 184 -0.79 11.78 -10.34
N ALA A 185 -1.94 11.35 -9.82
CA ALA A 185 -3.13 12.19 -9.77
C ALA A 185 -2.94 13.39 -8.82
N LEU A 186 -2.33 13.17 -7.65
CA LEU A 186 -2.01 14.26 -6.71
C LEU A 186 -0.98 15.24 -7.30
N ILE A 187 0.06 14.74 -7.95
CA ILE A 187 1.06 15.58 -8.62
C ILE A 187 0.42 16.41 -9.74
N ALA A 188 -0.40 15.78 -10.59
CA ALA A 188 -1.09 16.47 -11.67
C ALA A 188 -2.06 17.54 -11.12
N TRP A 189 -2.74 17.28 -10.02
CA TRP A 189 -3.56 18.27 -9.33
C TRP A 189 -2.69 19.42 -8.82
N LEU A 190 -1.60 19.15 -8.13
CA LEU A 190 -0.69 20.18 -7.61
C LEU A 190 -0.13 21.08 -8.72
N GLN A 191 0.32 20.49 -9.82
CA GLN A 191 0.85 21.23 -10.96
C GLN A 191 -0.22 22.09 -11.67
N ARG A 192 -1.47 21.65 -11.68
CA ARG A 192 -2.59 22.42 -12.24
C ARG A 192 -3.00 23.58 -11.35
N GLU A 193 -3.15 23.36 -10.04
CA GLU A 193 -3.59 24.39 -9.09
C GLU A 193 -2.45 25.37 -8.73
N HIS A 194 -1.21 24.90 -8.76
CA HIS A 194 -0.03 25.67 -8.39
C HIS A 194 1.08 25.54 -9.44
N PRO A 195 0.89 26.04 -10.67
CA PRO A 195 1.82 25.80 -11.80
C PRO A 195 3.23 26.37 -11.59
N ASN A 196 3.38 27.36 -10.72
CA ASN A 196 4.67 27.98 -10.39
C ASN A 196 5.32 27.41 -9.13
N PHE A 197 4.72 26.39 -8.49
CA PHE A 197 5.28 25.78 -7.31
C PHE A 197 6.38 24.79 -7.70
N LEU A 198 7.61 25.13 -7.36
CA LEU A 198 8.81 24.32 -7.63
C LEU A 198 9.49 23.98 -6.30
N PRO A 199 9.07 22.90 -5.62
CA PRO A 199 9.66 22.52 -4.35
C PRO A 199 11.13 22.14 -4.55
N ARG A 200 11.99 22.60 -3.65
CA ARG A 200 13.41 22.22 -3.59
C ARG A 200 13.64 21.00 -2.71
N ARG A 201 12.82 20.83 -1.69
CA ARG A 201 12.91 19.67 -0.77
C ARG A 201 11.53 19.07 -0.55
N ILE A 202 11.43 17.76 -0.76
CA ILE A 202 10.19 17.00 -0.66
C ILE A 202 10.38 15.89 0.36
N LEU A 203 9.42 15.75 1.27
CA LEU A 203 9.31 14.62 2.19
C LEU A 203 8.15 13.73 1.78
N ASP A 204 8.39 12.44 1.55
CA ASP A 204 7.36 11.42 1.35
C ASP A 204 7.21 10.60 2.64
N LEU A 205 6.08 10.77 3.34
CA LEU A 205 5.77 10.08 4.59
C LEU A 205 5.11 8.73 4.33
N GLY A 206 5.76 7.65 4.79
CA GLY A 206 5.29 6.28 4.59
C GLY A 206 5.37 5.83 3.14
N CYS A 207 6.56 5.97 2.57
CA CYS A 207 6.82 5.73 1.14
C CYS A 207 6.63 4.26 0.71
N GLY A 208 6.61 3.30 1.66
CA GLY A 208 6.56 1.87 1.37
C GLY A 208 7.68 1.45 0.42
N ILE A 209 7.31 0.93 -0.72
CA ILE A 209 8.26 0.50 -1.77
C ILE A 209 8.47 1.57 -2.88
N GLY A 210 8.11 2.82 -2.62
CA GLY A 210 8.36 3.94 -3.51
C GLY A 210 7.45 4.04 -4.74
N HIS A 211 6.27 3.42 -4.72
CA HIS A 211 5.33 3.51 -5.87
C HIS A 211 4.98 4.95 -6.21
N ASN A 212 4.68 5.77 -5.21
CA ASN A 212 4.26 7.16 -5.40
C ASN A 212 5.43 8.14 -5.25
N THR A 213 6.57 7.71 -4.69
CA THR A 213 7.81 8.49 -4.58
C THR A 213 8.48 8.71 -5.94
N LEU A 214 8.57 7.67 -6.78
CA LEU A 214 9.21 7.77 -8.10
C LEU A 214 8.53 8.81 -9.02
N PRO A 215 7.19 8.94 -9.06
CA PRO A 215 6.54 10.05 -9.76
C PRO A 215 6.94 11.44 -9.27
N LEU A 216 7.23 11.62 -7.97
CA LEU A 216 7.73 12.91 -7.46
C LEU A 216 9.08 13.28 -8.07
N ARG A 217 10.02 12.32 -8.18
CA ARG A 217 11.31 12.53 -8.85
C ARG A 217 11.13 12.92 -10.32
N ALA A 218 10.21 12.25 -11.02
CA ALA A 218 9.92 12.56 -12.41
C ALA A 218 9.30 13.96 -12.60
N ALA A 219 8.44 14.38 -11.67
CA ALA A 219 7.76 15.67 -11.71
C ALA A 219 8.64 16.85 -11.26
N PHE A 220 9.53 16.61 -10.30
CA PHE A 220 10.41 17.60 -9.67
C PHE A 220 11.88 17.16 -9.73
N PRO A 221 12.49 17.17 -10.92
CA PRO A 221 13.82 16.58 -11.14
C PRO A 221 14.96 17.30 -10.40
N GLN A 222 14.73 18.53 -9.93
CA GLN A 222 15.73 19.30 -9.18
C GLN A 222 15.52 19.26 -7.66
N ALA A 223 14.43 18.63 -7.18
CA ALA A 223 14.16 18.56 -5.76
C ALA A 223 15.03 17.50 -5.05
N GLU A 224 15.46 17.77 -3.84
CA GLU A 224 15.92 16.74 -2.90
C GLU A 224 14.69 15.98 -2.42
N ILE A 225 14.68 14.65 -2.51
CA ILE A 225 13.56 13.82 -2.05
C ILE A 225 14.05 12.91 -0.92
N VAL A 226 13.42 13.05 0.23
CA VAL A 226 13.57 12.15 1.37
C VAL A 226 12.28 11.33 1.49
N ALA A 227 12.41 10.02 1.40
CA ALA A 227 11.30 9.08 1.49
C ALA A 227 11.46 8.26 2.77
N ILE A 228 10.51 8.39 3.70
CA ILE A 228 10.61 7.69 4.98
C ILE A 228 9.55 6.59 5.10
N ASP A 229 9.93 5.52 5.81
CA ASP A 229 9.03 4.45 6.21
C ASP A 229 9.53 3.79 7.51
N ALA A 230 8.64 3.25 8.31
CA ALA A 230 8.99 2.54 9.53
C ALA A 230 9.53 1.12 9.27
N ALA A 231 9.28 0.56 8.10
CA ALA A 231 9.59 -0.81 7.75
C ALA A 231 10.88 -0.95 6.94
N ALA A 232 11.96 -1.40 7.57
CA ALA A 232 13.24 -1.65 6.89
C ALA A 232 13.13 -2.54 5.65
N PRO A 233 12.34 -3.64 5.62
CA PRO A 233 12.17 -4.46 4.42
C PRO A 233 11.59 -3.66 3.24
N MET A 234 10.60 -2.78 3.52
CA MET A 234 9.98 -1.93 2.50
C MET A 234 11.00 -0.97 1.90
N LEU A 235 11.80 -0.32 2.74
CA LEU A 235 12.85 0.60 2.29
C LEU A 235 13.93 -0.10 1.47
N ARG A 236 14.41 -1.28 1.91
CA ARG A 236 15.39 -2.06 1.13
C ARG A 236 14.87 -2.40 -0.26
N TYR A 237 13.64 -2.87 -0.33
CA TYR A 237 13.02 -3.20 -1.60
C TYR A 237 12.79 -1.95 -2.45
N GLY A 238 12.20 -0.89 -1.86
CA GLY A 238 11.88 0.36 -2.55
C GLY A 238 13.12 1.04 -3.13
N HIS A 239 14.20 1.10 -2.35
CA HIS A 239 15.48 1.65 -2.78
C HIS A 239 16.08 0.83 -3.93
N ALA A 240 16.16 -0.51 -3.78
CA ALA A 240 16.66 -1.38 -4.85
C ALA A 240 15.79 -1.32 -6.11
N ARG A 241 14.46 -1.22 -5.95
CA ARG A 241 13.51 -1.01 -7.04
C ARG A 241 13.81 0.32 -7.77
N ALA A 242 13.98 1.42 -7.05
CA ALA A 242 14.31 2.72 -7.62
C ALA A 242 15.61 2.65 -8.44
N ARG A 243 16.66 2.07 -7.87
CA ARG A 243 17.96 1.88 -8.54
C ARG A 243 17.84 1.01 -9.78
N SER A 244 17.06 -0.06 -9.75
CA SER A 244 16.82 -0.92 -10.93
C SER A 244 16.10 -0.19 -12.07
N LEU A 245 15.42 0.90 -11.76
CA LEU A 245 14.75 1.79 -12.71
C LEU A 245 15.60 3.03 -13.08
N GLY A 246 16.86 3.07 -12.66
CA GLY A 246 17.79 4.17 -12.94
C GLY A 246 17.63 5.39 -12.05
N VAL A 247 16.83 5.32 -10.99
CA VAL A 247 16.66 6.41 -10.00
C VAL A 247 17.55 6.14 -8.80
N THR A 248 18.57 6.98 -8.58
CA THR A 248 19.65 6.75 -7.59
C THR A 248 19.79 7.86 -6.56
N ASP A 249 19.01 8.92 -6.67
CA ASP A 249 19.15 10.17 -5.94
C ASP A 249 17.97 10.51 -5.01
N ILE A 250 17.20 9.49 -4.62
CA ILE A 250 16.19 9.58 -3.57
C ILE A 250 16.78 8.97 -2.29
N GLU A 251 16.70 9.69 -1.19
CA GLU A 251 17.07 9.16 0.12
C GLU A 251 15.92 8.34 0.70
N PHE A 252 16.15 7.07 0.99
CA PHE A 252 15.23 6.17 1.71
C PHE A 252 15.71 6.05 3.16
N VAL A 253 14.89 6.51 4.10
CA VAL A 253 15.29 6.65 5.51
C VAL A 253 14.28 5.95 6.42
N GLN A 254 14.78 5.11 7.31
CA GLN A 254 13.91 4.47 8.31
C GLN A 254 13.54 5.47 9.40
N ALA A 255 12.25 5.78 9.51
CA ALA A 255 11.72 6.72 10.50
C ALA A 255 10.23 6.47 10.77
N ASP A 256 9.76 6.92 11.92
CA ASP A 256 8.34 6.99 12.27
C ASP A 256 7.72 8.26 11.65
N ALA A 257 6.62 8.11 10.91
CA ALA A 257 5.93 9.25 10.32
C ALA A 257 5.32 10.20 11.40
N ALA A 258 5.05 9.70 12.61
CA ALA A 258 4.57 10.49 13.72
C ALA A 258 5.71 11.14 14.54
N ASP A 259 6.96 10.73 14.35
CA ASP A 259 8.16 11.28 14.97
C ASP A 259 9.36 11.12 14.02
N THR A 260 9.43 11.99 13.03
CA THR A 260 10.44 11.87 11.95
C THR A 260 11.86 12.23 12.40
N ARG A 261 11.99 12.98 13.51
CA ARG A 261 13.26 13.58 13.99
C ARG A 261 13.95 14.46 12.95
N LEU A 262 13.24 14.88 11.92
CA LEU A 262 13.73 15.85 10.94
C LEU A 262 13.54 17.27 11.47
N ALA A 263 14.34 18.21 10.97
CA ALA A 263 14.22 19.61 11.38
C ALA A 263 12.87 20.18 10.93
N SER A 264 12.22 20.95 11.80
CA SER A 264 11.00 21.68 11.45
C SER A 264 11.24 22.65 10.31
N ASP A 265 10.23 22.94 9.51
CA ASP A 265 10.25 23.89 8.40
C ASP A 265 11.37 23.64 7.37
N SER A 266 11.77 22.36 7.23
CA SER A 266 12.89 21.99 6.36
C SER A 266 12.47 21.42 5.00
N PHE A 267 11.18 21.33 4.70
CA PHE A 267 10.64 20.82 3.44
C PHE A 267 9.61 21.78 2.86
N ASP A 268 9.66 21.97 1.53
CA ASP A 268 8.70 22.79 0.79
C ASP A 268 7.40 22.02 0.49
N LEU A 269 7.48 20.69 0.41
CA LEU A 269 6.36 19.79 0.18
C LEU A 269 6.45 18.57 1.10
N VAL A 270 5.42 18.33 1.87
CA VAL A 270 5.21 17.06 2.57
C VAL A 270 4.12 16.28 1.84
N PHE A 271 4.45 15.08 1.41
CA PHE A 271 3.61 14.22 0.58
C PHE A 271 3.33 12.92 1.34
N THR A 272 2.11 12.42 1.24
CA THR A 272 1.75 11.11 1.77
C THR A 272 0.65 10.47 0.95
N THR A 273 0.72 9.17 0.75
CA THR A 273 -0.31 8.42 0.05
C THR A 273 -0.55 7.07 0.72
N MET A 274 -1.82 6.76 0.98
CA MET A 274 -2.26 5.45 1.53
C MET A 274 -1.63 5.11 2.88
N VAL A 275 -1.27 6.10 3.71
CA VAL A 275 -0.62 5.91 5.02
C VAL A 275 -1.60 6.20 6.17
N LEU A 276 -2.44 7.22 6.04
CA LEU A 276 -3.29 7.67 7.15
C LEU A 276 -4.21 6.57 7.69
N HIS A 277 -4.63 5.62 6.85
CA HIS A 277 -5.45 4.49 7.28
C HIS A 277 -4.67 3.39 8.03
N GLU A 278 -3.34 3.44 7.99
CA GLU A 278 -2.44 2.56 8.74
C GLU A 278 -2.10 3.15 10.13
N THR A 279 -2.34 4.44 10.33
CA THR A 279 -2.05 5.11 11.60
C THR A 279 -3.17 4.91 12.61
N SER A 280 -2.84 4.94 13.89
CA SER A 280 -3.84 4.97 14.96
C SER A 280 -4.38 6.40 15.16
N HIS A 281 -5.57 6.51 15.76
CA HIS A 281 -6.13 7.81 16.15
C HIS A 281 -5.25 8.59 17.14
N GLN A 282 -4.29 7.92 17.81
CA GLN A 282 -3.33 8.56 18.71
C GLN A 282 -2.09 9.05 17.97
N ALA A 283 -1.70 8.40 16.86
CA ALA A 283 -0.55 8.80 16.06
C ALA A 283 -0.92 9.85 15.01
N LEU A 284 -2.15 9.81 14.47
CA LEU A 284 -2.60 10.69 13.40
C LEU A 284 -2.51 12.21 13.70
N PRO A 285 -2.72 12.71 14.95
CA PRO A 285 -2.58 14.13 15.25
C PRO A 285 -1.13 14.61 15.40
N LYS A 286 -0.16 13.71 15.44
CA LYS A 286 1.27 14.04 15.60
C LYS A 286 1.91 14.35 14.28
#